data_a222b31c09106f96958b020c86837bd3
#
_entry.id   a222b31c09106f96958b020c86837bd3
#
_cell.length_a   1.000
_cell.length_b   1.000
_cell.length_c   1.000
_cell.angle_alpha   90.00
_cell.angle_beta   90.00
_cell.angle_gamma   90.00
#
_symmetry.space_group_name_H-M   'P 1'
#
loop_
_entity.id
_entity.type
_entity.pdbx_description
1 polymer ?
#
loop_
_entity_poly.entity_id
_entity_poly.type
_entity_poly.pdbx_seq_one_letter_code
_entity_poly.pdbx_strand_id
1 'polypeptide(L)'
;MMQKITFLFVLGLFTISSMAGVVFTTTQKVSFQRQRYQVSVEFPLEGEAEAVTSIRSWINDVVGVEGQQASDERAFYQALERSYQNYLETNPEGSRHIEIYRAYEDEDCVTFQSVITDQDSVVWKTCDCATFSKKDGHRLKVNEIFNCSEEKIKQLMWEWRGDLPVEVDSANDLIVGEVGFIDGWIVVIGPARNYTGAPFRIRYQAAEPFLWGSKHGGYYHDAYTKSSRK
;
A
#
# COMPACT_ATOMS: atom_id res chain seq x y z
N MET A 1 71.29 14.90 18.09
CA MET A 1 70.35 14.42 19.11
C MET A 1 68.94 14.56 18.56
N MET A 2 68.41 13.53 17.85
CA MET A 2 67.13 13.58 17.18
C MET A 2 66.05 12.96 18.08
N GLN A 3 65.12 13.77 18.54
CA GLN A 3 63.92 13.30 19.24
C GLN A 3 62.96 12.63 18.26
N LYS A 4 62.72 11.38 18.44
CA LYS A 4 61.66 10.61 17.77
C LYS A 4 60.31 10.95 18.40
N ILE A 5 59.47 11.65 17.68
CA ILE A 5 58.07 11.87 18.05
C ILE A 5 57.28 10.63 17.60
N THR A 6 56.82 9.83 18.59
CA THR A 6 55.94 8.69 18.36
C THR A 6 54.51 9.20 18.33
N PHE A 7 53.88 9.19 17.14
CA PHE A 7 52.46 9.44 17.01
C PHE A 7 51.70 8.17 17.44
N LEU A 8 51.01 8.27 18.56
CA LEU A 8 50.06 7.24 19.02
C LEU A 8 48.72 7.46 18.27
N PHE A 9 48.45 6.64 17.26
CA PHE A 9 47.12 6.57 16.66
C PHE A 9 46.20 5.80 17.63
N VAL A 10 45.34 6.53 18.35
CA VAL A 10 44.24 5.95 19.07
C VAL A 10 43.14 5.69 18.03
N LEU A 11 43.05 4.45 17.54
CA LEU A 11 41.89 3.97 16.81
C LEU A 11 40.72 3.90 17.79
N GLY A 12 39.94 4.98 17.84
CA GLY A 12 38.62 4.93 18.47
C GLY A 12 37.73 4.02 17.63
N LEU A 13 37.56 2.79 18.10
CA LEU A 13 36.45 1.93 17.64
C LEU A 13 35.16 2.63 18.08
N PHE A 14 34.63 3.46 17.20
CA PHE A 14 33.22 3.82 17.25
C PHE A 14 32.46 2.52 16.91
N THR A 15 32.03 1.81 17.93
CA THR A 15 30.89 0.90 17.80
C THR A 15 29.74 1.80 17.45
N ILE A 16 29.45 1.89 16.15
CA ILE A 16 28.15 2.33 15.66
C ILE A 16 27.22 1.24 16.19
N SER A 17 26.61 1.50 17.36
CA SER A 17 25.38 0.83 17.71
C SER A 17 24.46 1.14 16.53
N SER A 18 24.27 0.17 15.66
CA SER A 18 23.18 0.11 14.75
C SER A 18 21.94 0.21 15.64
N MET A 19 21.49 1.43 15.96
CA MET A 19 20.08 1.63 16.15
C MET A 19 19.50 1.09 14.85
N ALA A 20 18.74 0.01 14.93
CA ALA A 20 17.87 -0.42 13.86
C ALA A 20 16.94 0.76 13.64
N GLY A 21 17.43 1.75 12.90
CA GLY A 21 16.68 2.94 12.52
C GLY A 21 15.52 2.43 11.69
N VAL A 22 14.35 2.91 12.00
CA VAL A 22 13.16 2.73 11.18
C VAL A 22 13.57 2.96 9.72
N VAL A 23 13.73 1.86 8.97
CA VAL A 23 14.11 1.96 7.56
C VAL A 23 12.83 2.26 6.80
N PHE A 24 12.59 3.55 6.57
CA PHE A 24 11.48 3.99 5.75
C PHE A 24 11.67 3.48 4.32
N THR A 25 10.58 3.05 3.71
CA THR A 25 10.59 2.67 2.30
C THR A 25 10.78 3.92 1.44
N THR A 26 11.91 4.04 0.78
CA THR A 26 12.14 5.12 -0.18
C THR A 26 11.42 4.80 -1.48
N THR A 27 10.59 5.72 -1.96
CA THR A 27 9.85 5.57 -3.21
C THR A 27 10.24 6.64 -4.22
N GLN A 28 10.12 6.30 -5.51
CA GLN A 28 10.24 7.24 -6.62
C GLN A 28 8.94 7.25 -7.42
N LYS A 29 8.48 8.44 -7.81
CA LYS A 29 7.32 8.55 -8.69
C LYS A 29 7.70 8.19 -10.11
N VAL A 30 7.13 7.10 -10.62
CA VAL A 30 7.22 6.66 -12.01
C VAL A 30 5.94 7.05 -12.72
N SER A 31 6.07 7.75 -13.85
CA SER A 31 4.93 8.15 -14.68
C SER A 31 5.10 7.61 -16.10
N PHE A 32 4.10 6.89 -16.58
CA PHE A 32 4.04 6.37 -17.94
C PHE A 32 2.76 6.88 -18.60
N GLN A 33 2.88 7.43 -19.81
CA GLN A 33 1.74 7.99 -20.52
C GLN A 33 1.77 7.61 -22.01
N ARG A 34 0.66 7.10 -22.48
CA ARG A 34 0.33 6.87 -23.87
C ARG A 34 -1.07 7.46 -24.12
N GLN A 35 -1.51 7.51 -25.37
CA GLN A 35 -2.71 8.22 -25.79
C GLN A 35 -3.94 8.06 -24.86
N ARG A 36 -4.26 6.82 -24.49
CA ARG A 36 -5.44 6.48 -23.64
C ARG A 36 -5.06 5.61 -22.44
N TYR A 37 -3.77 5.56 -22.12
CA TYR A 37 -3.26 4.72 -21.05
C TYR A 37 -2.27 5.53 -20.20
N GLN A 38 -2.58 5.69 -18.92
CA GLN A 38 -1.79 6.47 -17.99
C GLN A 38 -1.52 5.65 -16.74
N VAL A 39 -0.28 5.65 -16.30
CA VAL A 39 0.14 4.99 -15.06
C VAL A 39 0.99 5.96 -14.24
N SER A 40 0.65 6.10 -12.97
CA SER A 40 1.41 6.86 -11.98
C SER A 40 1.66 5.96 -10.78
N VAL A 41 2.91 5.66 -10.49
CA VAL A 41 3.28 4.72 -9.43
C VAL A 41 4.34 5.32 -8.52
N GLU A 42 4.15 5.22 -7.22
CA GLU A 42 5.24 5.36 -6.25
C GLU A 42 6.00 4.03 -6.16
N PHE A 43 7.05 3.92 -6.96
CA PHE A 43 7.85 2.69 -7.05
C PHE A 43 8.88 2.63 -5.92
N PRO A 44 8.93 1.55 -5.12
CA PRO A 44 9.88 1.45 -4.01
C PRO A 44 11.30 1.21 -4.52
N LEU A 45 12.24 2.07 -4.08
CA LEU A 45 13.66 1.96 -4.42
C LEU A 45 14.45 1.25 -3.33
N GLU A 46 14.31 1.71 -2.10
CA GLU A 46 15.09 1.28 -0.94
C GLU A 46 14.16 0.98 0.24
N GLY A 47 14.59 0.09 1.10
CA GLY A 47 13.89 -0.37 2.29
C GLY A 47 14.35 -1.77 2.65
N GLU A 48 13.65 -2.43 3.56
CA GLU A 48 13.88 -3.85 3.83
C GLU A 48 13.70 -4.67 2.56
N ALA A 49 14.70 -5.48 2.20
CA ALA A 49 14.78 -6.13 0.88
C ALA A 49 13.56 -7.00 0.56
N GLU A 50 13.05 -7.73 1.55
CA GLU A 50 11.89 -8.60 1.39
C GLU A 50 10.61 -7.78 1.20
N ALA A 51 10.44 -6.69 1.96
CA ALA A 51 9.31 -5.77 1.81
C ALA A 51 9.32 -5.09 0.42
N VAL A 52 10.47 -4.57 -0.01
CA VAL A 52 10.62 -3.96 -1.34
C VAL A 52 10.28 -4.95 -2.44
N THR A 53 10.75 -6.19 -2.32
CA THR A 53 10.46 -7.26 -3.30
C THR A 53 8.96 -7.58 -3.35
N SER A 54 8.32 -7.72 -2.20
CA SER A 54 6.87 -8.01 -2.09
C SER A 54 6.03 -6.88 -2.65
N ILE A 55 6.38 -5.62 -2.33
CA ILE A 55 5.68 -4.44 -2.87
C ILE A 55 5.82 -4.36 -4.39
N ARG A 56 7.03 -4.55 -4.92
CA ARG A 56 7.26 -4.56 -6.39
C ARG A 56 6.47 -5.67 -7.08
N SER A 57 6.41 -6.86 -6.48
CA SER A 57 5.59 -7.96 -7.00
C SER A 57 4.11 -7.55 -7.07
N TRP A 58 3.56 -7.01 -6.00
CA TRP A 58 2.18 -6.55 -5.98
C TRP A 58 1.92 -5.41 -6.98
N ILE A 59 2.83 -4.44 -7.12
CA ILE A 59 2.73 -3.39 -8.14
C ILE A 59 2.69 -4.00 -9.54
N ASN A 60 3.56 -4.97 -9.84
CA ASN A 60 3.59 -5.64 -11.12
C ASN A 60 2.26 -6.37 -11.42
N ASP A 61 1.68 -7.03 -10.43
CA ASP A 61 0.39 -7.70 -10.56
C ASP A 61 -0.73 -6.69 -10.85
N VAL A 62 -0.76 -5.56 -10.12
CA VAL A 62 -1.76 -4.49 -10.31
C VAL A 62 -1.69 -3.88 -11.71
N VAL A 63 -0.49 -3.65 -12.25
CA VAL A 63 -0.34 -3.09 -13.61
C VAL A 63 -0.44 -4.12 -14.72
N GLY A 64 -0.70 -5.40 -14.38
CA GLY A 64 -0.90 -6.47 -15.35
C GLY A 64 0.41 -6.93 -16.03
N VAL A 65 1.50 -6.89 -15.31
CA VAL A 65 2.82 -7.36 -15.77
C VAL A 65 3.07 -8.76 -15.25
N GLU A 66 2.39 -9.74 -15.82
CA GLU A 66 2.55 -11.13 -15.44
C GLU A 66 3.94 -11.67 -15.80
N GLY A 67 4.54 -12.42 -14.88
CA GLY A 67 5.70 -13.27 -15.14
C GLY A 67 7.07 -12.59 -15.24
N GLN A 68 7.17 -11.28 -15.11
CA GLN A 68 8.46 -10.57 -15.06
C GLN A 68 8.48 -9.63 -13.86
N GLN A 69 9.16 -10.04 -12.80
CA GLN A 69 9.49 -9.13 -11.72
C GLN A 69 10.37 -8.01 -12.26
N ALA A 70 9.79 -6.82 -12.41
CA ALA A 70 10.58 -5.63 -12.69
C ALA A 70 11.45 -5.34 -11.46
N SER A 71 12.72 -5.69 -11.58
CA SER A 71 13.70 -5.57 -10.50
C SER A 71 14.17 -4.12 -10.30
N ASP A 72 14.01 -3.29 -11.34
CA ASP A 72 14.43 -1.90 -11.36
C ASP A 72 13.46 -1.05 -12.20
N GLU A 73 13.65 0.26 -12.17
CA GLU A 73 12.82 1.23 -12.87
C GLU A 73 12.80 1.00 -14.40
N ARG A 74 13.93 0.67 -15.01
CA ARG A 74 14.02 0.45 -16.45
C ARG A 74 13.23 -0.78 -16.88
N ALA A 75 13.38 -1.88 -16.15
CA ALA A 75 12.61 -3.10 -16.38
C ALA A 75 11.11 -2.84 -16.18
N PHE A 76 10.75 -2.00 -15.21
CA PHE A 76 9.37 -1.60 -14.97
C PHE A 76 8.78 -0.80 -16.14
N TYR A 77 9.51 0.17 -16.71
CA TYR A 77 9.05 0.89 -17.91
C TYR A 77 8.85 -0.04 -19.12
N GLN A 78 9.73 -1.00 -19.32
CA GLN A 78 9.56 -2.00 -20.39
C GLN A 78 8.33 -2.88 -20.17
N ALA A 79 8.03 -3.17 -18.91
CA ALA A 79 6.87 -3.93 -18.51
C ALA A 79 5.56 -3.14 -18.74
N LEU A 80 5.55 -1.85 -18.40
CA LEU A 80 4.43 -0.95 -18.68
C LEU A 80 4.13 -0.82 -20.19
N GLU A 81 5.16 -0.76 -21.03
CA GLU A 81 4.98 -0.73 -22.49
C GLU A 81 4.26 -2.00 -22.98
N ARG A 82 4.64 -3.18 -22.46
CA ARG A 82 3.96 -4.44 -22.82
C ARG A 82 2.52 -4.48 -22.29
N SER A 83 2.30 -4.07 -21.05
CA SER A 83 0.97 -3.97 -20.47
C SER A 83 0.05 -3.06 -21.30
N TYR A 84 0.59 -1.93 -21.78
CA TYR A 84 -0.13 -1.04 -22.71
C TYR A 84 -0.51 -1.74 -24.01
N GLN A 85 0.42 -2.46 -24.65
CA GLN A 85 0.13 -3.18 -25.90
C GLN A 85 -0.95 -4.24 -25.69
N ASN A 86 -0.86 -5.03 -24.61
CA ASN A 86 -1.88 -6.03 -24.28
C ASN A 86 -3.24 -5.40 -24.00
N TYR A 87 -3.25 -4.22 -23.34
CA TYR A 87 -4.50 -3.48 -23.09
C TYR A 87 -5.19 -3.03 -24.40
N LEU A 88 -4.39 -2.51 -25.35
CA LEU A 88 -4.93 -2.06 -26.65
C LEU A 88 -5.50 -3.21 -27.49
N GLU A 89 -4.93 -4.41 -27.43
CA GLU A 89 -5.42 -5.58 -28.14
C GLU A 89 -6.83 -5.96 -27.69
N THR A 90 -7.14 -5.79 -26.40
CA THR A 90 -8.43 -6.16 -25.80
C THR A 90 -9.41 -4.99 -25.72
N ASN A 91 -8.92 -3.75 -25.68
CA ASN A 91 -9.72 -2.54 -25.47
C ASN A 91 -9.28 -1.40 -26.42
N PRO A 92 -9.47 -1.53 -27.73
CA PRO A 92 -8.91 -0.60 -28.72
C PRO A 92 -9.46 0.83 -28.59
N GLU A 93 -10.68 1.00 -28.07
CA GLU A 93 -11.34 2.30 -27.90
C GLU A 93 -11.37 2.78 -26.43
N GLY A 94 -11.02 1.89 -25.50
CA GLY A 94 -11.03 2.18 -24.07
C GLY A 94 -9.90 3.09 -23.62
N SER A 95 -10.05 3.66 -22.43
CA SER A 95 -8.97 4.34 -21.73
C SER A 95 -8.77 3.75 -20.33
N ARG A 96 -7.52 3.71 -19.88
CA ARG A 96 -7.13 3.21 -18.56
C ARG A 96 -6.25 4.21 -17.85
N HIS A 97 -6.57 4.47 -16.59
CA HIS A 97 -5.75 5.24 -15.68
C HIS A 97 -5.45 4.41 -14.43
N ILE A 98 -4.19 4.23 -14.11
CA ILE A 98 -3.71 3.49 -12.95
C ILE A 98 -2.93 4.44 -12.05
N GLU A 99 -3.32 4.53 -10.79
CA GLU A 99 -2.59 5.22 -9.74
C GLU A 99 -2.22 4.23 -8.66
N ILE A 100 -0.95 4.19 -8.27
CA ILE A 100 -0.44 3.41 -7.15
C ILE A 100 0.39 4.31 -6.27
N TYR A 101 0.06 4.39 -5.00
CA TYR A 101 0.76 5.26 -4.06
C TYR A 101 0.87 4.62 -2.68
N ARG A 102 1.88 5.04 -1.95
CA ARG A 102 2.05 4.71 -0.54
C ARG A 102 1.02 5.49 0.27
N ALA A 103 0.03 4.77 0.80
CA ALA A 103 -1.08 5.35 1.54
C ALA A 103 -0.77 5.56 3.02
N TYR A 104 0.14 4.73 3.57
CA TYR A 104 0.53 4.75 4.97
C TYR A 104 1.88 4.07 5.19
N GLU A 105 2.61 4.52 6.22
CA GLU A 105 3.82 3.85 6.70
C GLU A 105 4.07 4.19 8.17
N ASP A 106 4.40 3.17 8.97
CA ASP A 106 4.89 3.31 10.34
C ASP A 106 6.15 2.44 10.58
N GLU A 107 6.47 2.16 11.84
CA GLU A 107 7.64 1.34 12.21
C GLU A 107 7.48 -0.12 11.78
N ASP A 108 6.25 -0.64 11.80
CA ASP A 108 5.94 -2.06 11.63
C ASP A 108 5.50 -2.40 10.20
N CYS A 109 4.79 -1.50 9.52
CA CYS A 109 4.19 -1.80 8.23
C CYS A 109 4.17 -0.62 7.26
N VAL A 110 3.93 -0.95 5.99
CA VAL A 110 3.67 0.00 4.92
C VAL A 110 2.46 -0.45 4.12
N THR A 111 1.55 0.47 3.82
CA THR A 111 0.38 0.23 2.97
C THR A 111 0.53 0.96 1.64
N PHE A 112 0.34 0.22 0.55
CA PHE A 112 0.13 0.78 -0.78
C PHE A 112 -1.34 0.64 -1.17
N GLN A 113 -1.82 1.62 -1.89
CA GLN A 113 -3.16 1.62 -2.47
C GLN A 113 -3.06 1.79 -3.98
N SER A 114 -3.92 1.09 -4.71
CA SER A 114 -4.12 1.27 -6.14
C SER A 114 -5.52 1.75 -6.46
N VAL A 115 -5.63 2.56 -7.49
CA VAL A 115 -6.89 2.97 -8.10
C VAL A 115 -6.74 2.81 -9.61
N ILE A 116 -7.52 1.92 -10.19
CA ILE A 116 -7.61 1.74 -11.64
C ILE A 116 -8.95 2.29 -12.08
N THR A 117 -8.93 3.14 -13.08
CA THR A 117 -10.12 3.64 -13.74
C THR A 117 -10.10 3.21 -15.19
N ASP A 118 -11.01 2.34 -15.57
CA ASP A 118 -11.26 1.94 -16.94
C ASP A 118 -12.49 2.66 -17.47
N GLN A 119 -12.37 3.24 -18.64
CA GLN A 119 -13.45 3.94 -19.29
C GLN A 119 -13.60 3.45 -20.74
N ASP A 120 -14.75 2.88 -21.00
CA ASP A 120 -15.26 2.57 -22.32
C ASP A 120 -16.66 3.22 -22.43
N SER A 121 -17.72 2.45 -22.61
CA SER A 121 -19.12 2.92 -22.55
C SER A 121 -19.57 3.26 -21.12
N VAL A 122 -18.97 2.62 -20.13
CA VAL A 122 -19.18 2.83 -18.69
C VAL A 122 -17.83 3.03 -18.00
N VAL A 123 -17.82 3.84 -16.95
CA VAL A 123 -16.64 4.00 -16.09
C VAL A 123 -16.66 2.92 -15.02
N TRP A 124 -15.62 2.10 -15.02
CA TRP A 124 -15.36 1.10 -13.98
C TRP A 124 -14.20 1.53 -13.13
N LYS A 125 -14.30 1.29 -11.83
CA LYS A 125 -13.22 1.53 -10.89
C LYS A 125 -12.82 0.23 -10.19
N THR A 126 -11.53 0.02 -10.05
CA THR A 126 -10.96 -1.02 -9.20
C THR A 126 -10.04 -0.36 -8.21
N CYS A 127 -10.39 -0.48 -6.91
CA CYS A 127 -9.48 -0.11 -5.84
C CYS A 127 -8.96 -1.37 -5.20
N ASP A 128 -7.68 -1.39 -4.88
CA ASP A 128 -7.05 -2.43 -4.08
C ASP A 128 -6.08 -1.79 -3.10
N CYS A 129 -5.74 -2.51 -2.04
CA CYS A 129 -4.70 -2.12 -1.12
C CYS A 129 -3.92 -3.35 -0.66
N ALA A 130 -2.68 -3.13 -0.30
CA ALA A 130 -1.84 -4.16 0.29
C ALA A 130 -1.01 -3.54 1.40
N THR A 131 -1.05 -4.17 2.57
CA THR A 131 -0.23 -3.80 3.73
C THR A 131 0.85 -4.84 3.90
N PHE A 132 2.10 -4.39 3.97
CA PHE A 132 3.27 -5.24 4.07
C PHE A 132 3.96 -5.04 5.41
N SER A 133 4.34 -6.14 6.06
CA SER A 133 5.22 -6.13 7.23
C SER A 133 6.60 -5.62 6.83
N LYS A 134 7.15 -4.66 7.54
CA LYS A 134 8.51 -4.16 7.30
C LYS A 134 9.58 -5.11 7.83
N LYS A 135 9.20 -6.06 8.68
CA LYS A 135 10.11 -7.03 9.27
C LYS A 135 10.55 -8.13 8.29
N ASP A 136 9.62 -8.61 7.48
CA ASP A 136 9.81 -9.81 6.64
C ASP A 136 9.10 -9.70 5.27
N GLY A 137 8.51 -8.54 4.96
CA GLY A 137 7.90 -8.26 3.68
C GLY A 137 6.62 -9.04 3.37
N HIS A 138 6.09 -9.85 4.31
CA HIS A 138 4.86 -10.56 4.01
C HIS A 138 3.67 -9.61 3.94
N ARG A 139 2.70 -9.91 3.07
CA ARG A 139 1.45 -9.16 2.95
C ARG A 139 0.53 -9.54 4.10
N LEU A 140 0.18 -8.55 4.93
CA LEU A 140 -0.72 -8.74 6.07
C LEU A 140 -2.14 -9.04 5.58
N LYS A 141 -2.72 -10.09 6.14
CA LYS A 141 -4.10 -10.50 5.87
C LYS A 141 -5.08 -9.82 6.84
N VAL A 142 -6.36 -9.85 6.50
CA VAL A 142 -7.45 -9.30 7.32
C VAL A 142 -7.38 -9.78 8.77
N ASN A 143 -7.18 -11.08 9.01
CA ASN A 143 -7.09 -11.67 10.34
C ASN A 143 -5.77 -11.39 11.09
N GLU A 144 -4.79 -10.80 10.44
CA GLU A 144 -3.55 -10.30 11.06
C GLU A 144 -3.67 -8.82 11.46
N ILE A 145 -4.66 -8.13 10.92
CA ILE A 145 -4.99 -6.74 11.25
C ILE A 145 -6.18 -6.67 12.21
N PHE A 146 -7.28 -7.37 11.90
CA PHE A 146 -8.46 -7.42 12.75
C PHE A 146 -8.44 -8.60 13.74
N ASN A 147 -8.81 -8.30 15.00
CA ASN A 147 -9.03 -9.28 16.08
C ASN A 147 -10.53 -9.41 16.37
N CYS A 148 -11.30 -9.70 15.34
CA CYS A 148 -12.73 -9.94 15.47
C CYS A 148 -13.21 -10.87 14.36
N SER A 149 -14.49 -11.27 14.41
CA SER A 149 -15.08 -12.10 13.36
C SER A 149 -15.30 -11.29 12.06
N GLU A 150 -15.39 -12.00 10.95
CA GLU A 150 -15.68 -11.39 9.64
C GLU A 150 -17.04 -10.67 9.64
N GLU A 151 -18.04 -11.20 10.36
CA GLU A 151 -19.36 -10.57 10.51
C GLU A 151 -19.23 -9.18 11.16
N LYS A 152 -18.31 -9.03 12.14
CA LYS A 152 -18.07 -7.72 12.76
C LYS A 152 -17.42 -6.75 11.79
N ILE A 153 -16.49 -7.22 10.96
CA ILE A 153 -15.87 -6.40 9.91
C ILE A 153 -16.93 -5.95 8.90
N LYS A 154 -17.81 -6.87 8.46
CA LYS A 154 -18.94 -6.55 7.57
C LYS A 154 -19.90 -5.52 8.16
N GLN A 155 -20.17 -5.58 9.47
CA GLN A 155 -20.95 -4.56 10.17
C GLN A 155 -20.26 -3.20 10.13
N LEU A 156 -18.96 -3.13 10.41
CA LEU A 156 -18.19 -1.87 10.30
C LEU A 156 -18.22 -1.33 8.87
N MET A 157 -18.00 -2.17 7.86
CA MET A 157 -18.11 -1.76 6.45
C MET A 157 -19.49 -1.20 6.16
N TRP A 158 -20.55 -1.84 6.62
CA TRP A 158 -21.93 -1.41 6.42
C TRP A 158 -22.23 -0.07 7.08
N GLU A 159 -21.81 0.13 8.32
CA GLU A 159 -21.99 1.38 9.07
C GLU A 159 -21.22 2.54 8.43
N TRP A 160 -20.05 2.27 7.88
CA TRP A 160 -19.14 3.27 7.31
C TRP A 160 -19.15 3.34 5.78
N ARG A 161 -20.08 2.66 5.11
CA ARG A 161 -20.14 2.62 3.64
C ARG A 161 -20.34 4.00 2.98
N GLY A 162 -20.85 4.99 3.73
CA GLY A 162 -21.15 6.31 3.20
C GLY A 162 -22.06 6.24 1.98
N ASP A 163 -21.65 6.94 0.90
CA ASP A 163 -22.38 6.98 -0.37
C ASP A 163 -21.92 5.90 -1.36
N LEU A 164 -21.17 4.88 -0.91
CA LEU A 164 -20.78 3.77 -1.79
C LEU A 164 -22.04 3.04 -2.27
N PRO A 165 -22.19 2.84 -3.59
CA PRO A 165 -23.38 2.21 -4.17
C PRO A 165 -23.30 0.67 -4.01
N VAL A 166 -23.40 0.18 -2.77
CA VAL A 166 -23.45 -1.26 -2.50
C VAL A 166 -24.77 -1.85 -3.02
N GLU A 167 -24.69 -3.04 -3.63
CA GLU A 167 -25.82 -3.75 -4.25
C GLU A 167 -26.36 -4.87 -3.37
N VAL A 168 -26.09 -4.81 -2.06
CA VAL A 168 -26.55 -5.80 -1.08
C VAL A 168 -27.48 -5.13 -0.07
N ASP A 169 -28.40 -5.91 0.50
CA ASP A 169 -29.45 -5.40 1.39
C ASP A 169 -29.03 -5.43 2.87
N SER A 170 -27.96 -6.15 3.18
CA SER A 170 -27.49 -6.28 4.56
C SER A 170 -25.97 -6.36 4.67
N ALA A 171 -25.46 -6.10 5.88
CA ALA A 171 -24.04 -6.24 6.19
C ALA A 171 -23.52 -7.67 5.92
N ASN A 172 -24.36 -8.68 6.18
CA ASN A 172 -23.95 -10.08 6.06
C ASN A 172 -23.62 -10.50 4.63
N ASP A 173 -24.19 -9.79 3.66
CA ASP A 173 -24.01 -10.08 2.23
C ASP A 173 -22.76 -9.38 1.65
N LEU A 174 -22.10 -8.52 2.44
CA LEU A 174 -20.83 -7.91 2.05
C LEU A 174 -19.72 -8.97 1.99
N ILE A 175 -18.80 -8.76 1.08
CA ILE A 175 -17.56 -9.55 0.97
C ILE A 175 -16.43 -8.71 1.53
N VAL A 176 -15.65 -9.28 2.42
CA VAL A 176 -14.43 -8.67 2.97
C VAL A 176 -13.26 -9.07 2.09
N GLY A 177 -12.67 -8.09 1.43
CA GLY A 177 -11.46 -8.25 0.65
C GLY A 177 -10.22 -7.82 1.42
N GLU A 178 -9.29 -7.20 0.73
CA GLU A 178 -8.03 -6.74 1.31
C GLU A 178 -8.23 -5.57 2.28
N VAL A 179 -7.25 -5.38 3.15
CA VAL A 179 -7.28 -4.35 4.18
C VAL A 179 -5.99 -3.53 4.20
N GLY A 180 -6.13 -2.23 4.43
CA GLY A 180 -4.99 -1.34 4.53
C GLY A 180 -5.24 -0.17 5.45
N PHE A 181 -4.16 0.52 5.79
CA PHE A 181 -4.20 1.76 6.57
C PHE A 181 -4.08 2.96 5.64
N ILE A 182 -4.83 4.01 5.95
CA ILE A 182 -4.66 5.35 5.38
C ILE A 182 -4.68 6.31 6.57
N ASP A 183 -4.16 7.50 6.41
CA ASP A 183 -4.12 8.47 7.51
C ASP A 183 -5.51 8.66 8.19
N GLY A 184 -5.59 8.23 9.44
CA GLY A 184 -6.82 8.27 10.26
C GLY A 184 -7.93 7.26 9.90
N TRP A 185 -7.68 6.35 8.95
CA TRP A 185 -8.66 5.38 8.47
C TRP A 185 -8.08 3.98 8.30
N ILE A 186 -8.96 2.99 8.42
CA ILE A 186 -8.75 1.65 7.89
C ILE A 186 -9.62 1.52 6.65
N VAL A 187 -9.03 0.99 5.60
CA VAL A 187 -9.73 0.69 4.36
C VAL A 187 -9.88 -0.80 4.23
N VAL A 188 -11.13 -1.25 4.02
CA VAL A 188 -11.45 -2.62 3.67
C VAL A 188 -11.99 -2.61 2.24
N ILE A 189 -11.39 -3.41 1.37
CA ILE A 189 -11.85 -3.51 -0.01
C ILE A 189 -13.06 -4.44 -0.08
N GLY A 190 -14.10 -4.02 -0.77
CA GLY A 190 -15.31 -4.81 -0.98
C GLY A 190 -16.00 -4.45 -2.28
N PRO A 191 -16.95 -5.27 -2.76
CA PRO A 191 -17.67 -4.98 -4.00
C PRO A 191 -18.68 -3.83 -3.81
N ALA A 192 -18.82 -3.01 -4.86
CA ALA A 192 -19.89 -2.05 -4.99
C ALA A 192 -20.21 -1.84 -6.48
N ARG A 193 -21.35 -1.20 -6.79
CA ARG A 193 -21.77 -0.96 -8.17
C ARG A 193 -20.72 -0.15 -8.92
N ASN A 194 -20.37 -0.59 -10.12
CA ASN A 194 -19.30 -0.01 -10.96
C ASN A 194 -17.89 -0.05 -10.32
N TYR A 195 -17.72 -0.90 -9.30
CA TYR A 195 -16.41 -1.19 -8.71
C TYR A 195 -16.17 -2.70 -8.72
N THR A 196 -15.00 -3.11 -9.15
CA THR A 196 -14.52 -4.46 -8.89
C THR A 196 -14.06 -4.57 -7.43
N GLY A 197 -13.46 -3.49 -6.90
CA GLY A 197 -13.15 -3.31 -5.49
C GLY A 197 -13.40 -1.87 -5.09
N ALA A 198 -14.20 -1.66 -4.04
CA ALA A 198 -14.51 -0.34 -3.49
C ALA A 198 -13.88 -0.16 -2.12
N PRO A 199 -13.34 1.02 -1.81
CA PRO A 199 -12.67 1.27 -0.53
C PRO A 199 -13.70 1.68 0.54
N PHE A 200 -14.10 0.75 1.40
CA PHE A 200 -14.87 1.04 2.60
C PHE A 200 -13.95 1.66 3.64
N ARG A 201 -14.12 2.96 3.90
CA ARG A 201 -13.28 3.74 4.81
C ARG A 201 -13.88 3.77 6.20
N ILE A 202 -13.30 3.04 7.13
CA ILE A 202 -13.71 2.95 8.52
C ILE A 202 -12.80 3.87 9.34
N ARG A 203 -13.36 4.78 10.12
CA ARG A 203 -12.57 5.60 11.04
C ARG A 203 -11.73 4.73 11.95
N TYR A 204 -10.44 5.06 12.10
CA TYR A 204 -9.52 4.28 12.94
C TYR A 204 -10.09 4.05 14.35
N GLN A 205 -10.63 5.10 15.01
CA GLN A 205 -11.21 4.99 16.35
C GLN A 205 -12.40 4.02 16.43
N ALA A 206 -13.16 3.86 15.35
CA ALA A 206 -14.26 2.92 15.30
C ALA A 206 -13.78 1.47 15.13
N ALA A 207 -12.68 1.27 14.45
CA ALA A 207 -12.06 -0.02 14.23
C ALA A 207 -11.13 -0.45 15.38
N GLU A 208 -10.51 0.50 16.09
CA GLU A 208 -9.47 0.28 17.10
C GLU A 208 -9.81 -0.82 18.13
N PRO A 209 -11.03 -0.94 18.69
CA PRO A 209 -11.37 -2.03 19.61
C PRO A 209 -11.29 -3.43 19.01
N PHE A 210 -11.23 -3.52 17.69
CA PHE A 210 -11.25 -4.76 16.92
C PHE A 210 -9.94 -5.06 16.19
N LEU A 211 -8.89 -4.30 16.49
CA LEU A 211 -7.56 -4.51 15.92
C LEU A 211 -6.70 -5.34 16.85
N TRP A 212 -5.79 -6.13 16.27
CA TRP A 212 -4.70 -6.72 17.03
C TRP A 212 -3.86 -5.61 17.64
N GLY A 213 -3.92 -5.53 18.96
CA GLY A 213 -3.25 -4.65 19.91
C GLY A 213 -2.17 -3.71 19.40
N SER A 214 -1.54 -3.00 20.27
CA SER A 214 -0.58 -1.91 20.10
C SER A 214 0.43 -1.96 18.92
N LYS A 215 0.53 -3.07 18.18
CA LYS A 215 1.49 -3.19 17.06
C LYS A 215 1.17 -2.28 15.87
N HIS A 216 -0.11 -2.03 15.61
CA HIS A 216 -0.55 -1.20 14.49
C HIS A 216 -1.36 0.04 14.94
N GLY A 217 -1.74 0.11 16.21
CA GLY A 217 -2.64 1.12 16.76
C GLY A 217 -1.98 2.22 17.59
N GLY A 218 -0.86 1.96 18.24
CA GLY A 218 -0.27 2.91 19.17
C GLY A 218 0.19 4.22 18.53
N TYR A 219 0.70 4.15 17.31
CA TYR A 219 1.24 5.31 16.59
C TYR A 219 0.14 6.25 16.08
N TYR A 220 -0.98 5.71 15.60
CA TYR A 220 -2.12 6.51 15.16
C TYR A 220 -2.83 7.24 16.30
N HIS A 221 -2.93 6.58 17.44
CA HIS A 221 -3.55 7.20 18.61
C HIS A 221 -2.82 8.47 19.02
N ASP A 222 -1.49 8.46 19.03
CA ASP A 222 -0.69 9.62 19.42
C ASP A 222 -0.72 10.76 18.39
N ALA A 223 -0.69 10.47 17.11
CA ALA A 223 -0.76 11.47 16.05
C ALA A 223 -2.14 12.15 16.01
N TYR A 224 -3.22 11.38 16.16
CA TYR A 224 -4.57 11.88 16.10
C TYR A 224 -4.96 12.70 17.36
N THR A 225 -4.56 12.26 18.54
CA THR A 225 -4.80 13.01 19.79
C THR A 225 -4.06 14.34 19.84
N LYS A 226 -2.89 14.45 19.19
CA LYS A 226 -2.16 15.72 19.05
C LYS A 226 -2.81 16.67 18.05
N SER A 227 -3.41 16.16 16.98
CA SER A 227 -4.09 16.97 15.95
C SER A 227 -5.45 17.50 16.41
N SER A 228 -6.19 16.76 17.24
CA SER A 228 -7.50 17.16 17.75
C SER A 228 -7.45 18.13 18.94
N ARG A 229 -6.24 18.48 19.44
CA ARG A 229 -6.02 19.45 20.53
C ARG A 229 -5.51 20.81 20.03
N LYS A 230 -5.51 21.06 18.74
CA LYS A 230 -5.28 22.37 18.13
C LYS A 230 -6.56 22.87 17.47
#